data_40609fe3400f0a365f2080bac058f355
#
_entry.id   40609fe3400f0a365f2080bac058f355
#
_cell.length_a   1.000
_cell.length_b   1.000
_cell.length_c   1.000
_cell.angle_alpha   90.00
_cell.angle_beta   90.00
_cell.angle_gamma   90.00
#
_symmetry.space_group_name_H-M   'P 1'
#
loop_
_entity.id
_entity.type
_entity.pdbx_description
1 polymer ?
#
loop_
_entity_poly.entity_id
_entity_poly.type
_entity_poly.pdbx_seq_one_letter_code
_entity_poly.pdbx_strand_id
1 'polypeptide(L)'
;MNYPRDMIGYGGTPPHANWPGGARVAVQFVLNYEEGGENAILHGDPASEIFLSEIIGAAPFEGARHMSMESIYEYGSRAGVWRLL
;
A
#
# COMPACT_ATOMS: atom_id res chain seq x y z
N MET A 1 1.04 30.97 2.80
CA MET A 1 0.88 30.40 1.44
C MET A 1 -0.58 30.16 1.18
N ASN A 2 -1.10 30.75 0.14
CA ASN A 2 -2.48 30.52 -0.28
C ASN A 2 -2.54 29.22 -1.08
N TYR A 3 -3.33 28.28 -0.60
CA TYR A 3 -3.55 27.03 -1.32
C TYR A 3 -4.69 27.22 -2.32
N PRO A 4 -4.50 26.89 -3.60
CA PRO A 4 -5.49 27.22 -4.63
C PRO A 4 -6.73 26.32 -4.67
N ARG A 5 -6.99 25.59 -3.62
CA ARG A 5 -8.21 24.79 -3.50
C ARG A 5 -9.29 25.58 -2.81
N ASP A 6 -10.53 25.52 -3.31
CA ASP A 6 -11.67 26.09 -2.63
C ASP A 6 -12.34 25.01 -1.82
N MET A 7 -12.51 24.00 -1.70
CA MET A 7 -13.28 23.04 -0.90
C MET A 7 -14.78 23.11 -1.16
N ILE A 8 -15.18 23.77 -2.24
CA ILE A 8 -16.57 23.83 -2.68
C ILE A 8 -16.84 22.58 -3.53
N GLY A 9 -17.95 21.90 -3.26
CA GLY A 9 -18.36 20.76 -4.05
C GLY A 9 -19.04 21.17 -5.35
N TYR A 10 -19.22 20.24 -6.25
CA TYR A 10 -19.89 20.48 -7.53
C TYR A 10 -21.41 20.29 -7.46
N GLY A 11 -21.96 19.88 -6.31
CA GLY A 11 -23.37 19.57 -6.18
C GLY A 11 -23.79 18.40 -7.05
N GLY A 12 -24.96 18.53 -7.67
CA GLY A 12 -25.48 17.48 -8.56
C GLY A 12 -24.96 17.51 -9.99
N THR A 13 -24.09 18.46 -10.31
CA THR A 13 -23.55 18.65 -11.67
C THR A 13 -22.02 18.64 -11.69
N PRO A 14 -21.39 17.46 -11.49
CA PRO A 14 -19.94 17.37 -11.56
C PRO A 14 -19.44 17.67 -12.99
N PRO A 15 -18.22 18.20 -13.13
CA PRO A 15 -17.64 18.44 -14.44
C PRO A 15 -17.44 17.15 -15.23
N HIS A 16 -17.56 17.23 -16.54
CA HIS A 16 -17.31 16.08 -17.39
C HIS A 16 -15.81 15.80 -17.46
N ALA A 17 -15.41 14.54 -17.29
CA ALA A 17 -14.00 14.17 -17.28
C ALA A 17 -13.34 14.24 -18.65
N ASN A 18 -14.12 14.11 -19.73
CA ASN A 18 -13.64 14.15 -21.11
C ASN A 18 -12.50 13.15 -21.37
N TRP A 19 -12.69 11.91 -20.97
CA TRP A 19 -11.72 10.87 -21.23
C TRP A 19 -11.43 10.70 -22.72
N PRO A 20 -10.20 10.39 -23.12
CA PRO A 20 -9.87 10.17 -24.51
C PRO A 20 -10.77 9.13 -25.19
N GLY A 21 -11.08 9.34 -26.47
CA GLY A 21 -11.91 8.43 -27.25
C GLY A 21 -13.37 8.35 -26.84
N GLY A 22 -13.87 9.33 -26.07
CA GLY A 22 -15.23 9.30 -25.59
C GLY A 22 -15.48 8.25 -24.50
N ALA A 23 -14.45 7.77 -23.85
CA ALA A 23 -14.57 6.76 -22.79
C ALA A 23 -15.36 7.32 -21.60
N ARG A 24 -16.18 6.46 -21.01
CA ARG A 24 -17.01 6.82 -19.85
C ARG A 24 -16.34 6.49 -18.52
N VAL A 25 -15.37 5.60 -18.55
CA VAL A 25 -14.68 5.10 -17.36
C VAL A 25 -13.20 5.04 -17.65
N ALA A 26 -12.39 5.46 -16.70
CA ALA A 26 -10.95 5.21 -16.68
C ALA A 26 -10.65 4.17 -15.60
N VAL A 27 -9.92 3.13 -15.95
CA VAL A 27 -9.52 2.09 -15.01
C VAL A 27 -8.00 2.15 -14.85
N GLN A 28 -7.56 2.22 -13.61
CA GLN A 28 -6.15 2.22 -13.27
C GLN A 28 -5.88 1.10 -12.27
N PHE A 29 -4.95 0.20 -12.62
CA PHE A 29 -4.47 -0.80 -11.68
C PHE A 29 -3.25 -0.25 -10.97
N VAL A 30 -3.27 -0.31 -9.64
CA VAL A 30 -2.15 0.13 -8.81
C VAL A 30 -1.64 -1.05 -8.02
N LEU A 31 -0.39 -1.40 -8.23
CA LEU A 31 0.29 -2.46 -7.50
C LEU A 31 1.38 -1.83 -6.63
N ASN A 32 1.24 -1.99 -5.31
CA ASN A 32 2.29 -1.62 -4.38
C ASN A 32 3.13 -2.86 -4.06
N TYR A 33 4.42 -2.75 -4.24
CA TYR A 33 5.38 -3.78 -3.88
C TYR A 33 6.40 -3.17 -2.92
N GLU A 34 6.29 -3.53 -1.65
CA GLU A 34 7.07 -2.92 -0.58
C GLU A 34 7.90 -3.94 0.22
N GLU A 35 7.85 -5.20 -0.16
CA GLU A 35 8.61 -6.28 0.46
C GLU A 35 10.11 -5.98 0.39
N GLY A 36 10.78 -6.11 1.53
CA GLY A 36 12.17 -5.71 1.70
C GLY A 36 12.34 -4.37 2.41
N GLY A 37 11.27 -3.55 2.45
CA GLY A 37 11.25 -2.28 3.18
C GLY A 37 10.76 -2.39 4.62
N GLU A 38 10.21 -3.55 5.00
CA GLU A 38 9.71 -3.79 6.34
C GLU A 38 10.82 -3.88 7.39
N ASN A 39 10.50 -3.49 8.63
CA ASN A 39 11.39 -3.73 9.76
C ASN A 39 11.45 -5.22 10.08
N ALA A 40 12.65 -5.76 10.15
CA ALA A 40 12.89 -7.16 10.47
C ALA A 40 14.26 -7.37 11.11
N ILE A 41 14.32 -8.29 12.04
CA ILE A 41 15.60 -8.66 12.67
C ILE A 41 16.60 -9.13 11.63
N LEU A 42 16.14 -9.82 10.59
CA LEU A 42 17.00 -10.25 9.49
C LEU A 42 17.63 -9.10 8.70
N HIS A 43 17.01 -7.93 8.73
CA HIS A 43 17.56 -6.73 8.08
C HIS A 43 18.46 -5.91 9.02
N GLY A 44 18.60 -6.34 10.28
CA GLY A 44 19.37 -5.60 11.27
C GLY A 44 18.55 -4.61 12.08
N ASP A 45 17.23 -4.61 11.93
CA ASP A 45 16.34 -3.72 12.69
C ASP A 45 16.17 -4.23 14.12
N PRO A 46 15.86 -3.34 15.08
CA PRO A 46 15.70 -3.75 16.49
C PRO A 46 14.41 -4.52 16.78
N ALA A 47 13.43 -4.46 15.90
CA ALA A 47 12.12 -5.07 16.11
C ALA A 47 11.45 -5.44 14.79
N SER A 48 10.41 -6.25 14.87
CA SER A 48 9.60 -6.61 13.70
C SER A 48 8.64 -5.48 13.31
N GLU A 49 8.18 -5.52 12.06
CA GLU A 49 7.26 -4.53 11.51
C GLU A 49 5.90 -4.57 12.22
N ILE A 50 5.29 -3.39 12.40
CA ILE A 50 3.96 -3.25 13.00
C ILE A 50 2.96 -2.54 12.10
N PHE A 51 3.41 -1.90 11.04
CA PHE A 51 2.59 -0.97 10.27
C PHE A 51 2.20 -1.53 8.90
N LEU A 52 3.15 -2.08 8.17
CA LEU A 52 2.96 -2.54 6.80
C LEU A 52 2.54 -4.01 6.74
N SER A 53 1.51 -4.39 7.52
CA SER A 53 1.06 -5.78 7.54
C SER A 53 -0.45 -5.89 7.68
N GLU A 54 -0.98 -7.05 7.31
CA GLU A 54 -2.39 -7.39 7.46
C GLU A 54 -2.73 -7.91 8.86
N ILE A 55 -1.76 -7.97 9.77
CA ILE A 55 -2.00 -8.42 11.15
C ILE A 55 -2.58 -7.27 11.95
N ILE A 56 -3.85 -7.37 12.30
CA ILE A 56 -4.54 -6.35 13.07
C ILE A 56 -3.93 -6.27 14.47
N GLY A 57 -3.52 -5.05 14.87
CA GLY A 57 -2.94 -4.83 16.19
C GLY A 57 -1.60 -5.52 16.42
N ALA A 58 -0.82 -5.72 15.35
CA ALA A 58 0.49 -6.35 15.45
C ALA A 58 1.37 -5.60 16.47
N ALA A 59 1.92 -6.35 17.43
CA ALA A 59 2.90 -5.83 18.37
C ALA A 59 4.32 -6.09 17.83
N PRO A 60 5.27 -5.18 18.05
CA PRO A 60 6.64 -5.42 17.63
C PRO A 60 7.28 -6.50 18.51
N PHE A 61 8.02 -7.41 17.89
CA PHE A 61 8.87 -8.36 18.62
C PHE A 61 10.26 -7.74 18.68
N GLU A 62 10.62 -7.20 19.83
CA GLU A 62 11.93 -6.58 20.03
C GLU A 62 13.01 -7.65 20.21
N GLY A 63 14.07 -7.55 19.42
CA GLY A 63 15.20 -8.47 19.48
C GLY A 63 14.89 -9.91 19.11
N ALA A 64 13.71 -10.19 18.57
CA ALA A 64 13.28 -11.53 18.20
C ALA A 64 12.58 -11.53 16.83
N ARG A 65 12.74 -12.61 16.10
CA ARG A 65 12.10 -12.79 14.80
C ARG A 65 10.60 -13.00 14.96
N HIS A 66 9.83 -12.40 14.08
CA HIS A 66 8.38 -12.60 13.98
C HIS A 66 8.09 -13.45 12.74
N MET A 67 8.03 -14.76 12.92
CA MET A 67 7.93 -15.69 11.79
C MET A 67 6.67 -15.53 10.97
N SER A 68 5.54 -15.23 11.62
CA SER A 68 4.29 -14.97 10.92
C SER A 68 4.40 -13.73 10.01
N MET A 69 4.97 -12.65 10.53
CA MET A 69 5.19 -11.43 9.77
C MET A 69 6.13 -11.68 8.59
N GLU A 70 7.25 -12.33 8.84
CA GLU A 70 8.22 -12.67 7.79
C GLU A 70 7.58 -13.50 6.67
N SER A 71 6.72 -14.46 7.01
CA SER A 71 6.07 -15.31 6.02
C SER A 71 5.10 -14.56 5.12
N ILE A 72 4.44 -13.52 5.64
CA ILE A 72 3.56 -12.66 4.83
C ILE A 72 4.39 -11.94 3.75
N TYR A 73 5.48 -11.30 4.15
CA TYR A 73 6.36 -10.60 3.21
C TYR A 73 7.06 -11.55 2.25
N GLU A 74 7.50 -12.71 2.74
CA GLU A 74 8.12 -13.73 1.90
C GLU A 74 7.16 -14.23 0.81
N TYR A 75 5.90 -14.48 1.15
CA TYR A 75 4.92 -14.86 0.15
C TYR A 75 4.76 -13.77 -0.92
N GLY A 76 4.62 -12.51 -0.53
CA GLY A 76 4.47 -11.40 -1.45
C GLY A 76 5.61 -11.31 -2.46
N SER A 77 6.84 -11.42 -1.99
CA SER A 77 8.02 -11.33 -2.86
C SER A 77 8.23 -12.57 -3.73
N ARG A 78 7.96 -13.75 -3.22
CA ARG A 78 8.23 -15.01 -3.93
C ARG A 78 7.13 -15.43 -4.88
N ALA A 79 5.89 -15.16 -4.53
CA ALA A 79 4.74 -15.65 -5.29
C ALA A 79 3.69 -14.59 -5.58
N GLY A 80 3.30 -13.79 -4.59
CA GLY A 80 2.16 -12.90 -4.71
C GLY A 80 2.28 -11.88 -5.82
N VAL A 81 3.40 -11.16 -5.89
CA VAL A 81 3.62 -10.14 -6.92
C VAL A 81 3.56 -10.74 -8.33
N TRP A 82 4.15 -11.91 -8.52
CA TRP A 82 4.19 -12.57 -9.82
C TRP A 82 2.81 -13.05 -10.28
N ARG A 83 1.93 -13.37 -9.33
CA ARG A 83 0.55 -13.75 -9.66
C ARG A 83 -0.30 -12.58 -10.08
N LEU A 84 0.07 -11.36 -9.71
CA LEU A 84 -0.63 -10.14 -10.08
C LEU A 84 -0.14 -9.58 -11.42
N LEU A 85 1.09 -9.83 -11.78
CA LEU A 85 1.67 -9.40 -13.03
C LEU A 85 1.29 -10.34 -14.18
#